data_997b834fa522a66858382ebd112531b0
#
_entry.id   997b834fa522a66858382ebd112531b0
#
_cell.length_a   1.000
_cell.length_b   1.000
_cell.length_c   1.000
_cell.angle_alpha   90.00
_cell.angle_beta   90.00
_cell.angle_gamma   90.00
#
_symmetry.space_group_name_H-M   'P 1'
#
loop_
_entity.id
_entity.type
_entity.pdbx_description
1 polymer ?
#
loop_
_entity_poly.entity_id
_entity_poly.type
_entity_poly.pdbx_seq_one_letter_code
_entity_poly.pdbx_strand_id
1 'polypeptide(L)'
;STRRRQRQMCIRDSFITEKLEKSNLDNCDIVVDKDIKSEVLLNSIFAVSKSGTVSLEICNAKVPSIIIYKINYVNYLIMKSLVKVKFANIINIINKREVIPELLQNECNAKEIYKSTVYFLKNPKFAQNQVEECSKTLDQIRPLSSSSEEAAKVLNEYLIS
;
A
#
# COMPACT_ATOMS: atom_id res chain seq x y z
N SER A 1 19.94 4.85 -15.10
CA SER A 1 18.98 4.44 -14.06
C SER A 1 17.53 4.59 -14.53
N THR A 2 17.13 5.69 -15.15
CA THR A 2 15.77 5.95 -15.64
C THR A 2 15.32 5.00 -16.75
N ARG A 3 16.20 4.69 -17.72
CA ARG A 3 15.91 3.73 -18.82
C ARG A 3 15.67 2.30 -18.32
N ARG A 4 16.33 1.88 -17.23
CA ARG A 4 16.15 0.55 -16.65
C ARG A 4 14.80 0.44 -15.92
N ARG A 5 14.36 1.51 -15.25
CA ARG A 5 13.03 1.59 -14.60
C ARG A 5 11.90 1.59 -15.64
N GLN A 6 12.03 2.36 -16.73
CA GLN A 6 11.04 2.36 -17.82
C GLN A 6 10.91 1.00 -18.49
N ARG A 7 12.02 0.28 -18.77
CA ARG A 7 11.96 -1.08 -19.33
C ARG A 7 11.28 -2.07 -18.39
N GLN A 8 11.50 -1.98 -17.07
CA GLN A 8 10.84 -2.85 -16.11
C GLN A 8 9.33 -2.54 -15.97
N MET A 9 8.91 -1.29 -16.12
CA MET A 9 7.48 -0.94 -16.18
C MET A 9 6.83 -1.51 -17.44
N CYS A 10 7.39 -1.29 -18.61
CA CYS A 10 6.85 -1.84 -19.87
C CYS A 10 6.72 -3.37 -19.88
N ILE A 11 7.67 -4.10 -19.30
CA ILE A 11 7.59 -5.57 -19.20
C ILE A 11 6.47 -6.00 -18.23
N ARG A 12 6.28 -5.29 -17.12
CA ARG A 12 5.17 -5.58 -16.19
C ARG A 12 3.82 -5.30 -16.81
N ASP A 13 3.69 -4.19 -17.50
CA ASP A 13 2.43 -3.76 -18.10
C ASP A 13 2.01 -4.74 -19.20
N SER A 14 2.94 -5.18 -20.06
CA SER A 14 2.67 -6.20 -21.08
C SER A 14 2.28 -7.55 -20.48
N PHE A 15 2.92 -7.97 -19.40
CA PHE A 15 2.58 -9.22 -18.71
C PHE A 15 1.19 -9.17 -18.06
N ILE A 16 0.82 -8.05 -17.46
CA ILE A 16 -0.50 -7.86 -16.85
C ILE A 16 -1.57 -7.84 -17.93
N THR A 17 -1.35 -7.11 -19.03
CA THR A 17 -2.27 -7.05 -20.17
C THR A 17 -2.51 -8.45 -20.76
N GLU A 18 -1.46 -9.21 -21.03
CA GLU A 18 -1.56 -10.59 -21.53
C GLU A 18 -2.34 -11.50 -20.56
N LYS A 19 -2.16 -11.33 -19.26
CA LYS A 19 -2.88 -12.11 -18.25
C LYS A 19 -4.36 -11.75 -18.17
N LEU A 20 -4.71 -10.47 -18.30
CA LEU A 20 -6.10 -10.01 -18.32
C LEU A 20 -6.82 -10.47 -19.58
N GLU A 21 -6.21 -10.35 -20.75
CA GLU A 21 -6.77 -10.85 -22.01
C GLU A 21 -7.07 -12.35 -21.95
N LYS A 22 -6.19 -13.14 -21.30
CA LYS A 22 -6.40 -14.59 -21.11
C LYS A 22 -7.44 -14.93 -20.06
N SER A 23 -7.82 -13.99 -19.19
CA SER A 23 -8.74 -14.27 -18.07
C SER A 23 -10.20 -13.98 -18.37
N ASN A 24 -10.55 -13.48 -19.56
CA ASN A 24 -11.91 -13.07 -19.95
C ASN A 24 -12.60 -12.16 -18.90
N LEU A 25 -11.86 -11.25 -18.29
CA LEU A 25 -12.39 -10.29 -17.33
C LEU A 25 -12.82 -9.01 -18.09
N ASP A 26 -14.10 -8.93 -18.41
CA ASP A 26 -14.66 -7.83 -19.22
C ASP A 26 -14.76 -6.48 -18.49
N ASN A 27 -14.51 -6.44 -17.17
CA ASN A 27 -14.69 -5.27 -16.31
C ASN A 27 -13.39 -4.86 -15.60
N CYS A 28 -12.25 -4.96 -16.26
CA CYS A 28 -10.95 -4.60 -15.70
C CYS A 28 -10.20 -3.64 -16.61
N ASP A 29 -9.85 -2.47 -16.10
CA ASP A 29 -9.04 -1.47 -16.78
C ASP A 29 -7.63 -1.42 -16.22
N ILE A 30 -6.63 -1.24 -17.09
CA ILE A 30 -5.25 -0.99 -16.68
C ILE A 30 -4.97 0.51 -16.77
N VAL A 31 -4.72 1.14 -15.63
CA VAL A 31 -4.39 2.55 -15.54
C VAL A 31 -2.88 2.71 -15.31
N VAL A 32 -2.18 3.26 -16.28
CA VAL A 32 -0.72 3.50 -16.25
C VAL A 32 -0.42 4.97 -15.95
N ASP A 33 -1.25 5.87 -16.44
CA ASP A 33 -1.11 7.30 -16.25
C ASP A 33 -1.28 7.70 -14.77
N LYS A 34 -0.40 8.61 -14.27
CA LYS A 34 -0.39 9.00 -12.87
C LYS A 34 -1.60 9.87 -12.47
N ASP A 35 -2.02 10.74 -13.36
CA ASP A 35 -3.12 11.67 -13.08
C ASP A 35 -4.44 10.90 -13.06
N ILE A 36 -4.64 10.04 -14.05
CA ILE A 36 -5.78 9.11 -14.09
C ILE A 36 -5.78 8.16 -12.90
N LYS A 37 -4.60 7.63 -12.51
CA LYS A 37 -4.47 6.78 -11.30
C LYS A 37 -4.96 7.50 -10.04
N SER A 38 -4.61 8.78 -9.89
CA SER A 38 -5.03 9.57 -8.73
C SER A 38 -6.54 9.78 -8.72
N GLU A 39 -7.13 10.06 -9.87
CA GLU A 39 -8.57 10.22 -10.03
C GLU A 39 -9.33 8.91 -9.75
N VAL A 40 -8.87 7.79 -10.31
CA VAL A 40 -9.42 6.46 -10.05
C VAL A 40 -9.33 6.13 -8.56
N LEU A 41 -8.22 6.44 -7.90
CA LEU A 41 -8.06 6.18 -6.48
C LEU A 41 -9.06 7.00 -5.64
N LEU A 42 -9.22 8.28 -5.91
CA LEU A 42 -10.16 9.15 -5.20
C LEU A 42 -11.63 8.71 -5.36
N ASN A 43 -11.97 8.06 -6.47
CA ASN A 43 -13.32 7.54 -6.75
C ASN A 43 -13.48 6.05 -6.38
N SER A 44 -12.45 5.43 -5.80
CA SER A 44 -12.50 4.01 -5.43
C SER A 44 -13.27 3.82 -4.12
N ILE A 45 -14.09 2.79 -4.06
CA ILE A 45 -14.83 2.40 -2.85
C ILE A 45 -14.03 1.46 -1.95
N PHE A 46 -13.01 0.80 -2.49
CA PHE A 46 -12.14 -0.13 -1.79
C PHE A 46 -10.85 -0.37 -2.57
N ALA A 47 -9.76 -0.63 -1.88
CA ALA A 47 -8.47 -0.90 -2.49
C ALA A 47 -7.80 -2.17 -1.94
N VAL A 48 -7.10 -2.87 -2.82
CA VAL A 48 -6.19 -3.96 -2.45
C VAL A 48 -4.79 -3.56 -2.89
N SER A 49 -3.86 -3.46 -1.96
CA SER A 49 -2.51 -3.00 -2.29
C SER A 49 -1.42 -3.83 -1.62
N LYS A 50 -0.21 -3.71 -2.14
CA LYS A 50 0.99 -4.20 -1.47
C LYS A 50 1.43 -3.19 -0.41
N SER A 51 2.05 -3.67 0.68
CA SER A 51 2.69 -2.79 1.67
C SER A 51 3.76 -1.91 1.00
N GLY A 52 3.80 -0.63 1.38
CA GLY A 52 4.72 0.37 0.86
C GLY A 52 4.08 1.75 0.77
N THR A 53 4.69 2.66 -0.01
CA THR A 53 4.21 4.04 -0.18
C THR A 53 2.81 4.14 -0.76
N VAL A 54 2.42 3.19 -1.62
CA VAL A 54 1.07 3.14 -2.21
C VAL A 54 -0.01 3.02 -1.13
N SER A 55 0.25 2.31 -0.02
CA SER A 55 -0.72 2.22 1.07
C SER A 55 -0.96 3.57 1.76
N LEU A 56 0.05 4.43 1.83
CA LEU A 56 -0.09 5.80 2.35
C LEU A 56 -0.88 6.70 1.38
N GLU A 57 -0.68 6.53 0.06
CA GLU A 57 -1.48 7.22 -0.96
C GLU A 57 -2.96 6.86 -0.83
N ILE A 58 -3.28 5.56 -0.63
CA ILE A 58 -4.64 5.05 -0.43
C ILE A 58 -5.26 5.63 0.86
N CYS A 59 -4.51 5.64 1.96
CA CYS A 59 -4.96 6.24 3.22
C CYS A 59 -5.23 7.74 3.06
N ASN A 60 -4.36 8.47 2.34
CA ASN A 60 -4.54 9.89 2.08
C ASN A 60 -5.76 10.17 1.19
N ALA A 61 -6.07 9.27 0.26
CA ALA A 61 -7.28 9.33 -0.56
C ALA A 61 -8.55 8.92 0.21
N LYS A 62 -8.44 8.54 1.49
CA LYS A 62 -9.54 8.08 2.35
C LYS A 62 -10.28 6.86 1.81
N VAL A 63 -9.55 5.95 1.16
CA VAL A 63 -10.10 4.72 0.61
C VAL A 63 -9.84 3.57 1.59
N PRO A 64 -10.87 2.83 2.01
CA PRO A 64 -10.68 1.64 2.83
C PRO A 64 -9.94 0.56 2.05
N SER A 65 -9.08 -0.19 2.73
CA SER A 65 -8.17 -1.09 2.02
C SER A 65 -7.74 -2.30 2.85
N ILE A 66 -7.17 -3.27 2.13
CA ILE A 66 -6.39 -4.37 2.71
C ILE A 66 -5.00 -4.39 2.08
N ILE A 67 -4.04 -4.86 2.85
CA ILE A 67 -2.67 -5.07 2.39
C ILE A 67 -2.47 -6.54 2.07
N ILE A 68 -1.91 -6.81 0.90
CA ILE A 68 -1.48 -8.15 0.51
C ILE A 68 0.03 -8.18 0.37
N TYR A 69 0.67 -9.22 0.91
CA TYR A 69 2.11 -9.36 0.80
C TYR A 69 2.54 -10.81 0.77
N LYS A 70 3.21 -11.20 -0.31
CA LYS A 70 3.75 -12.53 -0.48
C LYS A 70 5.20 -12.44 -1.00
N ILE A 71 6.12 -13.04 -0.26
CA ILE A 71 7.53 -13.14 -0.62
C ILE A 71 7.96 -14.60 -0.64
N ASN A 72 9.14 -14.87 -1.21
CA ASN A 72 9.70 -16.20 -1.16
C ASN A 72 9.83 -16.68 0.30
N TYR A 73 9.49 -17.93 0.54
CA TYR A 73 9.43 -18.54 1.88
C TYR A 73 10.75 -18.42 2.65
N VAL A 74 11.88 -18.58 1.97
CA VAL A 74 13.21 -18.43 2.57
C VAL A 74 13.43 -17.00 3.09
N ASN A 75 13.11 -16.00 2.26
CA ASN A 75 13.20 -14.59 2.66
C ASN A 75 12.24 -14.26 3.80
N TYR A 76 11.07 -14.87 3.83
CA TYR A 76 10.11 -14.72 4.92
C TYR A 76 10.67 -15.25 6.24
N LEU A 77 11.29 -16.43 6.25
CA LEU A 77 11.91 -17.00 7.44
C LEU A 77 13.07 -16.14 7.96
N ILE A 78 13.92 -15.63 7.06
CA ILE A 78 15.01 -14.71 7.39
C ILE A 78 14.43 -13.42 8.00
N MET A 79 13.47 -12.81 7.37
CA MET A 79 12.83 -11.60 7.90
C MET A 79 12.17 -11.85 9.24
N LYS A 80 11.45 -12.94 9.42
CA LYS A 80 10.79 -13.30 10.67
C LYS A 80 11.77 -13.52 11.83
N SER A 81 12.98 -14.00 11.54
CA SER A 81 14.03 -14.18 12.54
C SER A 81 14.76 -12.88 12.90
N LEU A 82 14.94 -11.98 11.95
CA LEU A 82 15.68 -10.73 12.11
C LEU A 82 14.80 -9.55 12.54
N VAL A 83 13.55 -9.52 12.11
CA VAL A 83 12.66 -8.38 12.30
C VAL A 83 11.61 -8.72 13.36
N LYS A 84 11.73 -8.08 14.53
CA LYS A 84 10.76 -8.21 15.64
C LYS A 84 9.45 -7.45 15.42
N VAL A 85 9.20 -6.93 14.21
CA VAL A 85 7.99 -6.16 13.90
C VAL A 85 6.85 -7.09 13.53
N LYS A 86 5.71 -6.93 14.20
CA LYS A 86 4.52 -7.75 14.01
C LYS A 86 3.78 -7.45 12.69
N PHE A 87 3.91 -6.23 12.17
CA PHE A 87 3.17 -5.70 11.03
C PHE A 87 4.09 -5.33 9.87
N ALA A 88 3.60 -5.46 8.65
CA ALA A 88 4.32 -5.07 7.44
C ALA A 88 3.95 -3.65 6.95
N ASN A 89 2.80 -3.12 7.34
CA ASN A 89 2.32 -1.81 6.97
C ASN A 89 2.70 -0.75 8.00
N ILE A 90 3.13 0.44 7.53
CA ILE A 90 3.58 1.53 8.40
C ILE A 90 2.47 2.05 9.33
N ILE A 91 1.22 2.11 8.87
CA ILE A 91 0.07 2.53 9.69
C ILE A 91 -0.11 1.59 10.89
N ASN A 92 -0.05 0.28 10.65
CA ASN A 92 -0.17 -0.73 11.70
C ASN A 92 1.02 -0.70 12.68
N ILE A 93 2.24 -0.46 12.15
CA ILE A 93 3.47 -0.33 12.96
C ILE A 93 3.36 0.85 13.93
N ILE A 94 2.95 2.01 13.43
CA ILE A 94 2.80 3.23 14.24
C ILE A 94 1.75 3.03 15.34
N ASN A 95 0.60 2.45 14.97
CA ASN A 95 -0.49 2.19 15.90
C ASN A 95 -0.24 1.00 16.84
N LYS A 96 0.80 0.19 16.60
CA LYS A 96 1.10 -1.06 17.31
C LYS A 96 -0.07 -2.06 17.34
N ARG A 97 -1.00 -1.93 16.40
CA ARG A 97 -2.18 -2.76 16.21
C ARG A 97 -2.60 -2.80 14.73
N GLU A 98 -3.41 -3.78 14.38
CA GLU A 98 -3.95 -3.90 13.04
C GLU A 98 -5.08 -2.88 12.83
N VAL A 99 -4.81 -1.83 12.06
CA VAL A 99 -5.77 -0.85 11.55
C VAL A 99 -6.19 -1.25 10.14
N ILE A 100 -5.22 -1.63 9.33
CA ILE A 100 -5.43 -2.13 7.97
C ILE A 100 -5.15 -3.64 8.00
N PRO A 101 -6.10 -4.51 7.63
CA PRO A 101 -5.85 -5.94 7.59
C PRO A 101 -4.71 -6.31 6.64
N GLU A 102 -3.82 -7.18 7.10
CA GLU A 102 -2.66 -7.64 6.35
C GLU A 102 -2.78 -9.13 6.04
N LEU A 103 -3.04 -9.45 4.79
CA LEU A 103 -3.04 -10.83 4.30
C LEU A 103 -1.63 -11.22 3.86
N LEU A 104 -0.91 -11.89 4.76
CA LEU A 104 0.50 -12.22 4.58
C LEU A 104 0.67 -13.69 4.17
N GLN A 105 1.62 -13.96 3.28
CA GLN A 105 2.04 -15.32 2.90
C GLN A 105 0.88 -16.27 2.55
N ASN A 106 0.49 -17.17 3.44
CA ASN A 106 -0.56 -18.17 3.21
C ASN A 106 -1.97 -17.53 3.16
N GLU A 107 -2.17 -16.42 3.85
CA GLU A 107 -3.41 -15.65 3.82
C GLU A 107 -3.53 -14.80 2.55
N CYS A 108 -2.41 -14.54 1.85
CA CYS A 108 -2.41 -13.86 0.56
C CYS A 108 -2.87 -14.82 -0.56
N ASN A 109 -4.15 -15.14 -0.56
CA ASN A 109 -4.82 -15.99 -1.55
C ASN A 109 -6.17 -15.40 -1.97
N ALA A 110 -6.67 -15.81 -3.13
CA ALA A 110 -7.89 -15.25 -3.71
C ALA A 110 -9.11 -15.36 -2.79
N LYS A 111 -9.23 -16.45 -2.03
CA LYS A 111 -10.37 -16.70 -1.12
C LYS A 111 -10.38 -15.67 0.03
N GLU A 112 -9.25 -15.46 0.69
CA GLU A 112 -9.18 -14.53 1.82
C GLU A 112 -9.25 -13.06 1.36
N ILE A 113 -8.67 -12.73 0.19
CA ILE A 113 -8.82 -11.41 -0.43
C ILE A 113 -10.30 -11.13 -0.74
N TYR A 114 -11.00 -12.06 -1.38
CA TYR A 114 -12.43 -11.94 -1.68
C TYR A 114 -13.27 -11.79 -0.41
N LYS A 115 -13.05 -12.65 0.59
CA LYS A 115 -13.75 -12.61 1.87
C LYS A 115 -13.58 -11.26 2.57
N SER A 116 -12.35 -10.75 2.63
CA SER A 116 -12.06 -9.45 3.23
C SER A 116 -12.71 -8.31 2.45
N THR A 117 -12.63 -8.33 1.12
CA THR A 117 -13.29 -7.32 0.27
C THR A 117 -14.79 -7.28 0.50
N VAL A 118 -15.45 -8.45 0.47
CA VAL A 118 -16.90 -8.55 0.72
C VAL A 118 -17.27 -8.07 2.12
N TYR A 119 -16.43 -8.38 3.12
CA TYR A 119 -16.65 -7.91 4.49
C TYR A 119 -16.66 -6.38 4.56
N PHE A 120 -15.69 -5.71 3.95
CA PHE A 120 -15.62 -4.24 3.92
C PHE A 120 -16.83 -3.63 3.21
N LEU A 121 -17.20 -4.17 2.04
CA LEU A 121 -18.34 -3.67 1.27
C LEU A 121 -19.67 -3.84 2.01
N LYS A 122 -19.83 -4.89 2.81
CA LYS A 122 -21.03 -5.14 3.60
C LYS A 122 -21.06 -4.40 4.95
N ASN A 123 -19.92 -3.87 5.41
CA ASN A 123 -19.79 -3.23 6.71
C ASN A 123 -19.24 -1.79 6.57
N PRO A 124 -20.03 -0.82 6.08
CA PRO A 124 -19.55 0.54 5.81
C PRO A 124 -19.02 1.25 7.05
N LYS A 125 -19.59 0.98 8.23
CA LYS A 125 -19.07 1.53 9.50
C LYS A 125 -17.65 1.06 9.81
N PHE A 126 -17.33 -0.20 9.51
CA PHE A 126 -15.98 -0.74 9.69
C PHE A 126 -15.00 -0.08 8.71
N ALA A 127 -15.41 0.07 7.44
CA ALA A 127 -14.63 0.76 6.43
C ALA A 127 -14.36 2.23 6.83
N GLN A 128 -15.37 2.95 7.30
CA GLN A 128 -15.23 4.32 7.75
C GLN A 128 -14.30 4.44 8.97
N ASN A 129 -14.43 3.58 9.96
CA ASN A 129 -13.53 3.55 11.12
C ASN A 129 -12.07 3.37 10.70
N GLN A 130 -11.79 2.48 9.73
CA GLN A 130 -10.44 2.32 9.20
C GLN A 130 -9.91 3.61 8.59
N VAL A 131 -10.72 4.28 7.76
CA VAL A 131 -10.34 5.55 7.12
C VAL A 131 -10.03 6.63 8.15
N GLU A 132 -10.85 6.75 9.20
CA GLU A 132 -10.63 7.71 10.28
C GLU A 132 -9.34 7.44 11.05
N GLU A 133 -9.06 6.17 11.37
CA GLU A 133 -7.82 5.77 12.05
C GLU A 133 -6.58 6.01 11.18
N CYS A 134 -6.67 5.70 9.88
CA CYS A 134 -5.62 6.01 8.93
C CYS A 134 -5.35 7.51 8.85
N SER A 135 -6.40 8.34 8.77
CA SER A 135 -6.28 9.80 8.72
C SER A 135 -5.61 10.34 9.97
N LYS A 136 -6.03 9.91 11.16
CA LYS A 136 -5.39 10.30 12.44
C LYS A 136 -3.91 9.94 12.46
N THR A 137 -3.56 8.75 11.96
CA THR A 137 -2.16 8.32 11.93
C THR A 137 -1.34 9.14 10.92
N LEU A 138 -1.89 9.44 9.75
CA LEU A 138 -1.23 10.30 8.77
C LEU A 138 -0.98 11.71 9.33
N ASP A 139 -1.93 12.28 10.06
CA ASP A 139 -1.77 13.60 10.68
C ASP A 139 -0.66 13.60 11.74
N GLN A 140 -0.46 12.50 12.48
CA GLN A 140 0.63 12.35 13.44
C GLN A 140 2.02 12.30 12.78
N ILE A 141 2.12 11.73 11.59
CA ILE A 141 3.40 11.58 10.87
C ILE A 141 3.64 12.66 9.82
N ARG A 142 2.65 13.52 9.59
CA ARG A 142 2.82 14.65 8.67
C ARG A 142 3.80 15.64 9.28
N PRO A 143 4.94 15.92 8.64
CA PRO A 143 5.90 16.88 9.16
C PRO A 143 5.28 18.28 9.18
N LEU A 144 5.63 19.07 10.21
CA LEU A 144 5.24 20.49 10.32
C LEU A 144 5.94 21.37 9.27
N SER A 145 7.06 20.89 8.74
CA SER A 145 7.84 21.52 7.66
C SER A 145 8.05 20.54 6.51
N SER A 146 8.53 21.00 5.37
CA SER A 146 8.85 20.09 4.26
C SER A 146 9.96 19.10 4.67
N SER A 147 9.87 17.85 4.19
CA SER A 147 10.90 16.84 4.47
C SER A 147 12.32 17.29 4.04
N SER A 148 12.41 18.15 3.02
CA SER A 148 13.66 18.73 2.56
C SER A 148 14.24 19.76 3.55
N GLU A 149 13.39 20.55 4.18
CA GLU A 149 13.82 21.53 5.21
C GLU A 149 14.29 20.83 6.47
N GLU A 150 13.59 19.79 6.92
CA GLU A 150 14.02 19.00 8.07
C GLU A 150 15.36 18.28 7.79
N ALA A 151 15.52 17.69 6.63
CA ALA A 151 16.77 17.06 6.22
C ALA A 151 17.90 18.09 6.16
N ALA A 152 17.65 19.30 5.63
CA ALA A 152 18.65 20.38 5.59
C ALA A 152 19.05 20.85 6.98
N LYS A 153 18.11 20.95 7.94
CA LYS A 153 18.43 21.30 9.33
C LYS A 153 19.37 20.26 9.97
N VAL A 154 19.01 18.99 9.87
CA VAL A 154 19.84 17.90 10.41
C VAL A 154 21.23 17.90 9.79
N LEU A 155 21.34 18.06 8.46
CA LEU A 155 22.65 18.15 7.79
C LEU A 155 23.46 19.34 8.26
N ASN A 156 22.84 20.51 8.44
CA ASN A 156 23.55 21.71 8.94
C ASN A 156 24.06 21.50 10.37
N GLU A 157 23.31 20.87 11.26
CA GLU A 157 23.77 20.55 12.62
C GLU A 157 25.03 19.67 12.61
N TYR A 158 25.12 18.70 11.71
CA TYR A 158 26.29 17.83 11.54
C TYR A 158 27.50 18.55 10.88
N LEU A 159 27.25 19.57 10.07
CA LEU A 159 28.34 20.30 9.39
C LEU A 159 28.97 21.40 10.28
N ILE A 160 28.27 21.84 11.33
CA ILE A 160 28.70 22.90 12.24
C ILE A 160 29.32 22.33 13.53
N SER A 161 29.12 21.04 13.80
CA SER A 161 29.73 20.30 14.92
C SER A 161 31.11 19.74 14.53
#